data_a9a57ce49734a149fa3f6170be23178b
#
_entry.id   a9a57ce49734a149fa3f6170be23178b
#
_cell.length_a   1.000
_cell.length_b   1.000
_cell.length_c   1.000
_cell.angle_alpha   90.00
_cell.angle_beta   90.00
_cell.angle_gamma   90.00
#
_symmetry.space_group_name_H-M   'P 1'
#
loop_
_entity.id
_entity.type
_entity.pdbx_description
1 polymer ?
#
loop_
_entity_poly.entity_id
_entity_poly.type
_entity_poly.pdbx_seq_one_letter_code
_entity_poly.pdbx_strand_id
1 'polypeptide(L)'
;LSIRRQRQMCIRDRELYEAIAGEGRMLSKRLKEALNYRKGGNTGFETCITRLQMQSYVCIADFVYMQDRYGRPYGWGVAEYATPEELFGYDLITSAYQRDPQESKERILKHLQSRLPNATEMQLEKIIKG
;
A
#
# COMPACT_ATOMS: atom_id res chain seq x y z
N LEU A 1 10.32 0.32 -9.53
CA LEU A 1 9.17 0.86 -10.28
C LEU A 1 9.65 1.39 -11.62
N SER A 2 8.98 0.98 -12.71
CA SER A 2 9.35 1.49 -14.03
C SER A 2 9.11 3.00 -14.05
N ILE A 3 10.01 3.75 -14.73
CA ILE A 3 9.92 5.20 -14.92
C ILE A 3 8.54 5.63 -15.48
N ARG A 4 7.89 4.76 -16.25
CA ARG A 4 6.56 4.99 -16.80
C ARG A 4 5.46 5.05 -15.73
N ARG A 5 5.52 4.19 -14.69
CA ARG A 5 4.57 4.22 -13.56
C ARG A 5 4.78 5.44 -12.67
N GLN A 6 6.03 5.83 -12.43
CA GLN A 6 6.34 7.04 -11.66
C GLN A 6 5.85 8.33 -12.32
N ARG A 7 5.82 8.40 -13.66
CA ARG A 7 5.29 9.55 -14.38
C ARG A 7 3.77 9.70 -14.29
N GLN A 8 3.05 8.65 -13.96
CA GLN A 8 1.58 8.67 -13.81
C GLN A 8 1.12 9.01 -12.38
N MET A 9 2.04 9.00 -11.41
CA MET A 9 1.73 9.44 -10.06
C MET A 9 1.62 10.96 -9.99
N CYS A 10 0.61 11.46 -9.25
CA CYS A 10 0.60 12.87 -8.90
C CYS A 10 1.78 13.21 -7.97
N ILE A 11 2.17 14.48 -7.94
CA ILE A 11 3.35 14.93 -7.16
C ILE A 11 3.25 14.51 -5.69
N ARG A 12 2.09 14.69 -5.06
CA ARG A 12 1.86 14.33 -3.66
C ARG A 12 1.94 12.83 -3.39
N ASP A 13 1.38 12.01 -4.28
CA ASP A 13 1.47 10.55 -4.17
C ASP A 13 2.92 10.10 -4.28
N ARG A 14 3.69 10.73 -5.16
CA ARG A 14 5.12 10.45 -5.33
C ARG A 14 5.93 10.80 -4.09
N GLU A 15 5.72 11.97 -3.50
CA GLU A 15 6.41 12.40 -2.29
C GLU A 15 6.14 11.43 -1.12
N LEU A 16 4.89 10.99 -0.95
CA LEU A 16 4.53 9.97 0.04
C LEU A 16 5.22 8.63 -0.23
N TYR A 17 5.17 8.17 -1.48
CA TYR A 17 5.82 6.93 -1.87
C TYR A 17 7.33 6.97 -1.65
N GLU A 18 8.02 8.03 -2.08
CA GLU A 18 9.46 8.20 -1.94
C GLU A 18 9.91 8.28 -0.48
N ALA A 19 9.12 8.93 0.38
CA ALA A 19 9.38 8.98 1.81
C ALA A 19 9.30 7.58 2.45
N ILE A 20 8.28 6.79 2.12
CA ILE A 20 8.12 5.43 2.64
C ILE A 20 9.22 4.51 2.08
N ALA A 21 9.48 4.57 0.77
CA ALA A 21 10.50 3.74 0.12
C ALA A 21 11.92 4.02 0.64
N GLY A 22 12.22 5.28 0.95
CA GLY A 22 13.52 5.69 1.47
C GLY A 22 13.80 5.22 2.90
N GLU A 23 12.78 5.15 3.74
CA GLU A 23 12.88 4.69 5.14
C GLU A 23 12.68 3.16 5.28
N GLY A 24 12.12 2.51 4.26
CA GLY A 24 11.70 1.11 4.29
C GLY A 24 10.34 0.92 4.96
N ARG A 25 10.20 1.35 6.21
CA ARG A 25 8.93 1.37 6.97
C ARG A 25 8.73 2.71 7.66
N MET A 26 7.52 3.22 7.63
CA MET A 26 7.22 4.54 8.19
C MET A 26 5.83 4.61 8.82
N LEU A 27 5.79 5.06 10.09
CA LEU A 27 4.54 5.31 10.79
C LEU A 27 3.77 6.46 10.12
N SER A 28 2.46 6.34 10.02
CA SER A 28 1.58 7.36 9.43
C SER A 28 1.74 8.72 10.10
N LYS A 29 1.93 8.75 11.42
CA LYS A 29 2.17 9.99 12.18
C LYS A 29 3.48 10.67 11.73
N ARG A 30 4.57 9.91 11.65
CA ARG A 30 5.88 10.42 11.21
C ARG A 30 5.84 10.89 9.75
N LEU A 31 5.13 10.17 8.90
CA LEU A 31 4.93 10.52 7.49
C LEU A 31 4.18 11.84 7.33
N LYS A 32 3.11 12.05 8.13
CA LYS A 32 2.37 13.32 8.17
C LYS A 32 3.24 14.49 8.64
N GLU A 33 4.08 14.27 9.63
CA GLU A 33 5.02 15.28 10.14
C GLU A 33 6.10 15.65 9.10
N ALA A 34 6.74 14.64 8.51
CA ALA A 34 7.82 14.81 7.53
C ALA A 34 7.36 15.57 6.28
N LEU A 35 6.14 15.30 5.81
CA LEU A 35 5.58 15.93 4.61
C LEU A 35 4.60 17.08 4.92
N ASN A 36 4.64 17.62 6.14
CA ASN A 36 3.86 18.78 6.56
C ASN A 36 2.34 18.65 6.39
N TYR A 37 1.79 17.44 6.61
CA TYR A 37 0.34 17.22 6.66
C TYR A 37 -0.23 17.60 8.03
N ARG A 38 -0.35 18.90 8.28
CA ARG A 38 -0.85 19.48 9.53
C ARG A 38 -1.71 20.70 9.25
N LYS A 39 -2.36 21.25 10.29
CA LYS A 39 -3.17 22.45 10.17
C LYS A 39 -2.32 23.61 9.59
N GLY A 40 -2.76 24.18 8.47
CA GLY A 40 -2.01 25.20 7.74
C GLY A 40 -0.94 24.68 6.77
N GLY A 41 -0.74 23.36 6.67
CA GLY A 41 0.16 22.71 5.73
C GLY A 41 -0.58 21.94 4.64
N ASN A 42 0.01 20.82 4.20
CA ASN A 42 -0.59 19.94 3.20
C ASN A 42 -1.88 19.29 3.71
N THR A 43 -2.82 19.05 2.81
CA THR A 43 -4.10 18.39 3.07
C THR A 43 -4.29 17.16 2.17
N GLY A 44 -5.24 16.29 2.52
CA GLY A 44 -5.59 15.14 1.69
C GLY A 44 -4.67 13.93 1.85
N PHE A 45 -3.98 13.80 2.98
CA PHE A 45 -3.14 12.63 3.30
C PHE A 45 -3.90 11.32 3.10
N GLU A 46 -5.08 11.19 3.69
CA GLU A 46 -5.87 9.96 3.63
C GLU A 46 -6.24 9.59 2.19
N THR A 47 -6.56 10.57 1.36
CA THR A 47 -6.86 10.36 -0.06
C THR A 47 -5.63 9.86 -0.83
N CYS A 48 -4.47 10.48 -0.61
CA CYS A 48 -3.23 10.10 -1.29
C CYS A 48 -2.75 8.70 -0.85
N ILE A 49 -2.73 8.44 0.46
CA ILE A 49 -2.25 7.14 0.97
C ILE A 49 -3.20 5.99 0.57
N THR A 50 -4.51 6.23 0.59
CA THR A 50 -5.50 5.24 0.10
C THR A 50 -5.29 4.93 -1.37
N ARG A 51 -5.07 5.95 -2.20
CA ARG A 51 -4.80 5.76 -3.63
C ARG A 51 -3.53 4.93 -3.85
N LEU A 52 -2.45 5.21 -3.13
CA LEU A 52 -1.21 4.42 -3.19
C LEU A 52 -1.42 2.96 -2.79
N GLN A 53 -2.25 2.71 -1.77
CA GLN A 53 -2.61 1.35 -1.35
C GLN A 53 -3.45 0.64 -2.43
N MET A 54 -4.48 1.29 -2.96
CA MET A 54 -5.33 0.72 -4.02
C MET A 54 -4.55 0.41 -5.29
N GLN A 55 -3.50 1.14 -5.57
CA GLN A 55 -2.60 0.91 -6.71
C GLN A 55 -1.45 -0.05 -6.38
N SER A 56 -1.41 -0.62 -5.18
CA SER A 56 -0.38 -1.57 -4.72
C SER A 56 1.04 -1.00 -4.68
N TYR A 57 1.19 0.32 -4.53
CA TYR A 57 2.50 0.95 -4.32
C TYR A 57 2.94 0.90 -2.86
N VAL A 58 1.98 0.92 -1.94
CA VAL A 58 2.19 0.92 -0.50
C VAL A 58 1.24 -0.06 0.15
N CYS A 59 1.66 -0.70 1.20
CA CYS A 59 0.82 -1.55 2.06
C CYS A 59 1.02 -1.19 3.53
N ILE A 60 0.06 -1.60 4.34
CA ILE A 60 0.18 -1.54 5.80
C ILE A 60 1.03 -2.73 6.24
N ALA A 61 2.18 -2.42 6.85
CA ALA A 61 3.09 -3.42 7.40
C ALA A 61 2.63 -3.90 8.77
N ASP A 62 2.20 -2.95 9.62
CA ASP A 62 1.80 -3.23 11.01
C ASP A 62 0.92 -2.10 11.55
N PHE A 63 0.32 -2.34 12.73
CA PHE A 63 -0.33 -1.34 13.57
C PHE A 63 0.42 -1.25 14.90
N VAL A 64 1.16 -0.16 15.08
CA VAL A 64 1.98 0.08 16.26
C VAL A 64 1.17 0.83 17.33
N TYR A 65 1.08 0.26 18.52
CA TYR A 65 0.42 0.90 19.65
C TYR A 65 1.41 1.76 20.42
N MET A 66 1.01 2.98 20.72
CA MET A 66 1.79 3.85 21.60
C MET A 66 1.83 3.28 23.00
N GLN A 67 2.91 3.49 23.71
CA GLN A 67 3.09 3.01 25.08
C GLN A 67 3.11 4.18 26.07
N ASP A 68 2.49 3.99 27.23
CA ASP A 68 2.59 4.92 28.34
C ASP A 68 3.97 4.80 29.04
N ARG A 69 4.21 5.64 30.05
CA ARG A 69 5.47 5.62 30.82
C ARG A 69 5.76 4.29 31.54
N TYR A 70 4.78 3.41 31.64
CA TYR A 70 4.91 2.09 32.26
C TYR A 70 4.99 0.96 31.22
N GLY A 71 5.11 1.30 29.93
CA GLY A 71 5.18 0.31 28.84
C GLY A 71 3.84 -0.32 28.47
N ARG A 72 2.71 0.21 28.94
CA ARG A 72 1.39 -0.33 28.60
C ARG A 72 0.88 0.33 27.32
N PRO A 73 0.37 -0.47 26.38
CA PRO A 73 -0.21 0.07 25.16
C PRO A 73 -1.45 0.90 25.47
N TYR A 74 -1.60 2.04 24.79
CA TYR A 74 -2.77 2.89 24.90
C TYR A 74 -3.20 3.45 23.55
N GLY A 75 -4.50 3.81 23.44
CA GLY A 75 -5.07 4.40 22.25
C GLY A 75 -5.25 3.39 21.11
N TRP A 76 -5.38 3.91 19.90
CA TRP A 76 -5.51 3.12 18.69
C TRP A 76 -4.15 2.85 18.06
N GLY A 77 -4.03 1.69 17.41
CA GLY A 77 -2.83 1.37 16.65
C GLY A 77 -2.59 2.39 15.52
N VAL A 78 -1.35 2.86 15.41
CA VAL A 78 -0.90 3.76 14.36
C VAL A 78 -0.38 2.90 13.20
N ALA A 79 -0.94 3.10 12.00
CA ALA A 79 -0.53 2.34 10.83
C ALA A 79 0.94 2.63 10.49
N GLU A 80 1.70 1.56 10.27
CA GLU A 80 3.04 1.57 9.70
C GLU A 80 2.95 1.16 8.24
N TYR A 81 3.44 2.00 7.34
CA TYR A 81 3.44 1.77 5.91
C TYR A 81 4.79 1.28 5.42
N ALA A 82 4.76 0.40 4.44
CA ALA A 82 5.94 -0.07 3.72
C ALA A 82 5.63 -0.27 2.23
N THR A 83 6.67 -0.42 1.42
CA THR A 83 6.48 -0.88 0.04
C THR A 83 6.28 -2.40 0.00
N PRO A 84 5.58 -2.95 -0.99
CA PRO A 84 5.47 -4.40 -1.17
C PRO A 84 6.84 -5.08 -1.27
N GLU A 85 7.81 -4.44 -1.92
CA GLU A 85 9.17 -4.94 -2.07
C GLU A 85 9.88 -5.12 -0.72
N GLU A 86 9.65 -4.19 0.21
CA GLU A 86 10.20 -4.28 1.57
C GLU A 86 9.58 -5.44 2.37
N LEU A 87 8.25 -5.64 2.22
CA LEU A 87 7.53 -6.67 2.99
C LEU A 87 7.72 -8.09 2.45
N PHE A 88 7.72 -8.24 1.12
CA PHE A 88 7.66 -9.54 0.46
C PHE A 88 8.93 -9.89 -0.32
N GLY A 89 9.86 -8.94 -0.41
CA GLY A 89 11.09 -9.08 -1.18
C GLY A 89 10.95 -8.66 -2.64
N TYR A 90 12.01 -8.05 -3.15
CA TYR A 90 12.07 -7.50 -4.51
C TYR A 90 11.82 -8.58 -5.58
N ASP A 91 12.44 -9.76 -5.43
CA ASP A 91 12.36 -10.83 -6.42
C ASP A 91 10.93 -11.36 -6.57
N LEU A 92 10.21 -11.51 -5.45
CA LEU A 92 8.82 -11.96 -5.47
C LEU A 92 7.92 -10.93 -6.18
N ILE A 93 8.07 -9.66 -5.83
CA ILE A 93 7.23 -8.57 -6.38
C ILE A 93 7.50 -8.37 -7.88
N THR A 94 8.76 -8.47 -8.30
CA THR A 94 9.13 -8.28 -9.71
C THR A 94 8.94 -9.54 -10.57
N SER A 95 8.72 -10.70 -9.97
CA SER A 95 8.52 -11.98 -10.69
C SER A 95 7.40 -11.95 -11.73
N ALA A 96 6.43 -11.05 -11.56
CA ALA A 96 5.30 -10.89 -12.49
C ALA A 96 5.62 -9.99 -13.71
N TYR A 97 6.75 -9.29 -13.73
CA TYR A 97 7.04 -8.29 -14.78
C TYR A 97 7.24 -8.90 -16.17
N GLN A 98 7.67 -10.15 -16.26
CA GLN A 98 7.82 -10.90 -17.51
C GLN A 98 6.62 -11.78 -17.84
N ARG A 99 5.59 -11.77 -16.99
CA ARG A 99 4.40 -12.61 -17.14
C ARG A 99 3.38 -11.88 -18.00
N ASP A 100 2.70 -12.65 -18.86
CA ASP A 100 1.56 -12.14 -19.61
C ASP A 100 0.46 -11.64 -18.65
N PRO A 101 -0.12 -10.43 -18.88
CA PRO A 101 -1.20 -9.90 -18.06
C PRO A 101 -2.41 -10.84 -17.95
N GLN A 102 -2.72 -11.59 -19.01
CA GLN A 102 -3.81 -12.56 -19.01
C GLN A 102 -3.52 -13.73 -18.07
N GLU A 103 -2.30 -14.26 -18.07
CA GLU A 103 -1.86 -15.29 -17.12
C GLU A 103 -1.98 -14.78 -15.67
N SER A 104 -1.56 -13.56 -15.41
CA SER A 104 -1.68 -12.95 -14.09
C SER A 104 -3.13 -12.83 -13.65
N LYS A 105 -4.03 -12.42 -14.55
CA LYS A 105 -5.48 -12.36 -14.30
C LYS A 105 -6.05 -13.73 -13.94
N GLU A 106 -5.71 -14.75 -14.68
CA GLU A 106 -6.19 -16.13 -14.45
C GLU A 106 -5.71 -16.68 -13.09
N ARG A 107 -4.47 -16.40 -12.72
CA ARG A 107 -3.93 -16.76 -11.40
C ARG A 107 -4.65 -16.07 -10.25
N ILE A 108 -4.96 -14.78 -10.39
CA ILE A 108 -5.75 -14.04 -9.40
C ILE A 108 -7.17 -14.60 -9.31
N LEU A 109 -7.84 -14.84 -10.42
CA LEU A 109 -9.18 -15.43 -10.46
C LEU A 109 -9.20 -16.80 -9.77
N LYS A 110 -8.25 -17.68 -10.10
CA LYS A 110 -8.13 -18.98 -9.47
C LYS A 110 -7.90 -18.90 -7.97
N HIS A 111 -7.07 -17.97 -7.51
CA HIS A 111 -6.86 -17.73 -6.09
C HIS A 111 -8.13 -17.22 -5.41
N LEU A 112 -8.80 -16.24 -5.99
CA LEU A 112 -10.07 -15.72 -5.46
C LEU A 112 -11.16 -16.79 -5.41
N GLN A 113 -11.28 -17.63 -6.45
CA GLN A 113 -12.22 -18.77 -6.49
C GLN A 113 -11.97 -19.75 -5.35
N SER A 114 -10.71 -20.01 -5.03
CA SER A 114 -10.35 -20.92 -3.91
C SER A 114 -10.75 -20.34 -2.55
N ARG A 115 -10.78 -19.03 -2.41
CA ARG A 115 -11.14 -18.31 -1.16
C ARG A 115 -12.64 -18.02 -1.07
N LEU A 116 -13.30 -17.84 -2.20
CA LEU A 116 -14.70 -17.47 -2.34
C LEU A 116 -15.44 -18.51 -3.24
N PRO A 117 -15.59 -19.76 -2.78
CA PRO A 117 -16.10 -20.85 -3.62
C PRO A 117 -17.52 -20.62 -4.10
N ASN A 118 -18.32 -19.81 -3.40
CA ASN A 118 -19.69 -19.49 -3.74
C ASN A 118 -19.86 -18.24 -4.63
N ALA A 119 -18.74 -17.55 -4.95
CA ALA A 119 -18.79 -16.37 -5.80
C ALA A 119 -18.89 -16.76 -7.29
N THR A 120 -19.72 -16.03 -8.03
CA THR A 120 -19.78 -16.17 -9.49
C THR A 120 -18.55 -15.54 -10.15
N GLU A 121 -18.20 -15.99 -11.35
CA GLU A 121 -17.08 -15.42 -12.11
C GLU A 121 -17.24 -13.90 -12.32
N MET A 122 -18.46 -13.44 -12.60
CA MET A 122 -18.76 -12.01 -12.74
C MET A 122 -18.47 -11.23 -11.45
N GLN A 123 -18.76 -11.79 -10.27
CA GLN A 123 -18.45 -11.16 -9.00
C GLN A 123 -16.93 -11.10 -8.77
N LEU A 124 -16.20 -12.16 -9.10
CA LEU A 124 -14.74 -12.21 -9.00
C LEU A 124 -14.07 -11.22 -9.96
N GLU A 125 -14.53 -11.13 -11.20
CA GLU A 125 -14.03 -10.14 -12.15
C GLU A 125 -14.28 -8.69 -11.68
N LYS A 126 -15.41 -8.43 -11.03
CA LYS A 126 -15.69 -7.12 -10.46
C LYS A 126 -14.71 -6.74 -9.36
N ILE A 127 -14.27 -7.70 -8.53
CA ILE A 127 -13.23 -7.47 -7.51
C ILE A 127 -11.90 -7.05 -8.16
N ILE A 128 -11.53 -7.66 -9.28
CA ILE A 128 -10.27 -7.35 -9.98
C ILE A 128 -10.31 -5.98 -10.65
N LYS A 129 -11.47 -5.58 -11.16
CA LYS A 129 -11.64 -4.30 -11.87
C LYS A 129 -11.72 -3.09 -10.93
N GLY A 130 -12.10 -3.31 -9.67
CA GLY A 130 -12.29 -2.26 -8.66
C GLY A 130 -13.63 -1.57 -8.76
#